data_c5801340c5036d960ae666c6d3481436
#
_entry.id   c5801340c5036d960ae666c6d3481436
#
_cell.length_a   1.000
_cell.length_b   1.000
_cell.length_c   1.000
_cell.angle_alpha   90.00
_cell.angle_beta   90.00
_cell.angle_gamma   90.00
#
_symmetry.space_group_name_H-M   'P 1'
#
loop_
_entity.id
_entity.type
_entity.pdbx_description
1 polymer ?
#
loop_
_entity_poly.entity_id
_entity_poly.type
_entity_poly.pdbx_seq_one_letter_code
_entity_poly.pdbx_strand_id
1 'polypeptide(L)'
;NIDMIRFRNPGTQYTTQVQVFKELYKEYKEAPSFDLDDMAATITKTKLMTAYGYAGDAALELSNTENDSLNSTKMNVKMYAEVFRLLGWVTSAGSDSYPLTFTYIGEHAALADDVLPLYEQCVLGINNPQEIMDVKYDEKVRFFKAALFSLEDLDGIMYKHELCLGPMSIDDLDYEQYKRMITYLKRLRGSYDRYQVAYQELCDRLQVKSTLPDNSTRLPIAFMKTCNWVVSERTRSLYPPKPMECLRLTEHGKEVAASLHRVKDLRIDEYYTYPTETRKALIRLGVYSMLSRAGYDTFPVQDTIEQDETVCANILQGKELLFSPYQTLHHSVVDEALGIKHTATESRTQATILPDIYRPDAVVNNISLTVTVNGVPCAVDAEVSEFTRDVLALRDAGKRKQQIIERFFDESITATQTHFYPFVAMLFRVMGLDCQASRPGDNGARWDAIIVDGRESIPIEIKSPTEEQHLSLKAIRQALENKVVLLSRETHPTLLETTSLAVGYYLPSDRAEVTNLMSDFKTAYGYNIGIMDLKTLLTIAVTIICEGKTFDIAELNRLEGFANATFN
;
A
#
# COMPACT_ATOMS: atom_id res chain seq x y z
N ASN A 1 18.31 -27.34 -21.33
CA ASN A 1 16.86 -27.58 -21.31
C ASN A 1 16.21 -26.44 -20.54
N ILE A 2 15.62 -25.49 -21.26
CA ILE A 2 14.88 -24.39 -20.64
C ILE A 2 13.49 -24.94 -20.30
N ASP A 3 13.19 -25.05 -19.02
CA ASP A 3 11.84 -25.29 -18.53
C ASP A 3 11.02 -23.98 -18.56
N MET A 4 9.72 -24.09 -18.54
CA MET A 4 8.85 -22.93 -18.47
C MET A 4 8.52 -22.61 -17.00
N ILE A 5 8.46 -21.33 -16.62
CA ILE A 5 7.96 -20.89 -15.32
C ILE A 5 6.54 -21.39 -15.14
N ARG A 6 6.26 -21.99 -13.99
CA ARG A 6 4.92 -22.49 -13.66
C ARG A 6 4.39 -21.82 -12.42
N PHE A 7 3.34 -21.05 -12.60
CA PHE A 7 2.59 -20.54 -11.46
C PHE A 7 1.56 -21.59 -11.03
N ARG A 8 1.51 -21.88 -9.74
CA ARG A 8 0.39 -22.65 -9.17
C ARG A 8 -0.90 -21.86 -9.35
N ASN A 9 -2.02 -22.54 -9.35
CA ASN A 9 -3.31 -21.96 -9.64
C ASN A 9 -4.23 -21.99 -8.40
N PRO A 10 -4.04 -21.07 -7.44
CA PRO A 10 -4.98 -20.87 -6.35
C PRO A 10 -6.24 -20.18 -6.84
N GLY A 11 -7.16 -19.93 -5.94
CA GLY A 11 -8.23 -18.98 -6.23
C GLY A 11 -7.66 -17.65 -6.73
N THR A 12 -8.00 -17.27 -7.95
CA THR A 12 -7.42 -16.10 -8.64
C THR A 12 -8.14 -14.78 -8.32
N GLN A 13 -9.18 -14.83 -7.49
CA GLN A 13 -9.97 -13.65 -7.13
C GLN A 13 -9.24 -12.83 -6.06
N TYR A 14 -8.81 -11.64 -6.45
CA TYR A 14 -8.14 -10.68 -5.57
C TYR A 14 -8.91 -10.42 -4.26
N THR A 15 -10.22 -10.18 -4.35
CA THR A 15 -11.04 -9.89 -3.17
C THR A 15 -11.01 -11.04 -2.16
N THR A 16 -11.07 -12.29 -2.62
CA THR A 16 -10.98 -13.47 -1.76
C THR A 16 -9.58 -13.61 -1.16
N GLN A 17 -8.52 -13.40 -1.95
CA GLN A 17 -7.13 -13.43 -1.44
C GLN A 17 -6.94 -12.42 -0.30
N VAL A 18 -7.40 -11.18 -0.49
CA VAL A 18 -7.28 -10.12 0.52
C VAL A 18 -8.11 -10.44 1.77
N GLN A 19 -9.34 -10.90 1.61
CA GLN A 19 -10.18 -11.27 2.75
C GLN A 19 -9.59 -12.42 3.57
N VAL A 20 -9.12 -13.47 2.90
CA VAL A 20 -8.44 -14.60 3.56
C VAL A 20 -7.22 -14.11 4.33
N PHE A 21 -6.40 -13.26 3.71
CA PHE A 21 -5.21 -12.73 4.36
C PHE A 21 -5.52 -11.88 5.59
N LYS A 22 -6.50 -10.99 5.49
CA LYS A 22 -6.91 -10.13 6.62
C LYS A 22 -7.47 -10.93 7.79
N GLU A 23 -8.25 -11.98 7.52
CA GLU A 23 -8.74 -12.87 8.59
C GLU A 23 -7.60 -13.66 9.25
N LEU A 24 -6.63 -14.14 8.48
CA LEU A 24 -5.45 -14.80 9.04
C LEU A 24 -4.63 -13.85 9.91
N TYR A 25 -4.43 -12.61 9.45
CA TYR A 25 -3.71 -11.60 10.23
C TYR A 25 -4.44 -11.29 11.55
N LYS A 26 -5.74 -11.10 11.49
CA LYS A 26 -6.56 -10.84 12.67
C LYS A 26 -6.45 -11.95 13.73
N GLU A 27 -6.43 -13.21 13.29
CA GLU A 27 -6.37 -14.36 14.19
C GLU A 27 -4.95 -14.59 14.73
N TYR A 28 -3.92 -14.46 13.89
CA TYR A 28 -2.54 -14.90 14.21
C TYR A 28 -1.51 -13.76 14.33
N LYS A 29 -1.90 -12.50 14.28
CA LYS A 29 -0.95 -11.37 14.39
C LYS A 29 -0.14 -11.40 15.70
N GLU A 30 -0.72 -11.95 16.77
CA GLU A 30 -0.09 -12.07 18.09
C GLU A 30 0.68 -13.41 18.26
N ALA A 31 0.49 -14.35 17.34
CA ALA A 31 1.18 -15.62 17.39
C ALA A 31 2.58 -15.51 16.76
N PRO A 32 3.58 -16.24 17.26
CA PRO A 32 4.92 -16.24 16.69
C PRO A 32 4.94 -16.82 15.26
N SER A 33 4.05 -17.75 14.99
CA SER A 33 3.90 -18.39 13.69
C SER A 33 2.53 -19.08 13.58
N PHE A 34 2.16 -19.46 12.38
CA PHE A 34 0.96 -20.25 12.11
C PHE A 34 1.25 -21.23 10.96
N ASP A 35 0.57 -22.35 10.94
CA ASP A 35 0.75 -23.38 9.94
C ASP A 35 -0.45 -23.56 9.01
N LEU A 36 -0.42 -24.58 8.15
CA LEU A 36 -1.52 -24.86 7.23
C LEU A 36 -2.80 -25.35 7.93
N ASP A 37 -2.67 -26.00 9.07
CA ASP A 37 -3.83 -26.44 9.84
C ASP A 37 -4.51 -25.26 10.53
N ASP A 38 -3.73 -24.31 11.05
CA ASP A 38 -4.21 -23.03 11.56
C ASP A 38 -4.95 -22.23 10.48
N MET A 39 -4.36 -22.14 9.29
CA MET A 39 -4.99 -21.49 8.15
C MET A 39 -6.30 -22.18 7.76
N ALA A 40 -6.33 -23.52 7.71
CA ALA A 40 -7.52 -24.29 7.38
C ALA A 40 -8.64 -24.06 8.40
N ALA A 41 -8.31 -24.02 9.68
CA ALA A 41 -9.28 -23.74 10.75
C ALA A 41 -9.92 -22.34 10.59
N THR A 42 -9.10 -21.32 10.37
CA THR A 42 -9.59 -19.94 10.17
C THR A 42 -10.45 -19.79 8.92
N ILE A 43 -10.01 -20.34 7.80
CA ILE A 43 -10.74 -20.25 6.53
C ILE A 43 -12.06 -21.02 6.58
N THR A 44 -12.08 -22.16 7.26
CA THR A 44 -13.31 -22.92 7.50
C THR A 44 -14.30 -22.13 8.35
N LYS A 45 -13.83 -21.57 9.47
CA LYS A 45 -14.65 -20.76 10.38
C LYS A 45 -15.27 -19.54 9.67
N THR A 46 -14.53 -18.88 8.80
CA THR A 46 -14.98 -17.70 8.08
C THR A 46 -15.80 -18.01 6.82
N LYS A 47 -15.88 -19.28 6.41
CA LYS A 47 -16.60 -19.73 5.20
C LYS A 47 -16.12 -19.06 3.90
N LEU A 48 -14.88 -18.58 3.86
CA LEU A 48 -14.31 -17.90 2.70
C LEU A 48 -13.94 -18.83 1.55
N MET A 49 -13.85 -20.13 1.81
CA MET A 49 -13.55 -21.14 0.81
C MET A 49 -14.63 -22.21 0.75
N THR A 50 -14.77 -22.80 -0.43
CA THR A 50 -15.64 -23.94 -0.67
C THR A 50 -14.84 -25.14 -1.15
N ALA A 51 -15.25 -26.33 -0.73
CA ALA A 51 -14.77 -27.59 -1.25
C ALA A 51 -15.96 -28.48 -1.60
N TYR A 52 -15.94 -29.10 -2.77
CA TYR A 52 -17.05 -29.93 -3.28
C TYR A 52 -18.42 -29.23 -3.26
N GLY A 53 -18.46 -27.92 -3.42
CA GLY A 53 -19.69 -27.10 -3.37
C GLY A 53 -20.20 -26.76 -1.97
N TYR A 54 -19.50 -27.16 -0.93
CA TYR A 54 -19.82 -26.88 0.47
C TYR A 54 -18.83 -25.88 1.08
N ALA A 55 -19.28 -25.13 2.07
CA ALA A 55 -18.45 -24.20 2.85
C ALA A 55 -18.47 -24.58 4.34
N GLY A 56 -17.49 -24.08 5.11
CA GLY A 56 -17.39 -24.31 6.54
C GLY A 56 -17.11 -25.76 6.91
N ASP A 57 -17.67 -26.22 8.03
CA ASP A 57 -17.40 -27.54 8.59
C ASP A 57 -17.75 -28.69 7.61
N ALA A 58 -18.80 -28.53 6.83
CA ALA A 58 -19.17 -29.53 5.81
C ALA A 58 -18.09 -29.68 4.71
N ALA A 59 -17.42 -28.58 4.32
CA ALA A 59 -16.31 -28.64 3.38
C ALA A 59 -15.10 -29.35 4.00
N LEU A 60 -14.84 -29.11 5.29
CA LEU A 60 -13.75 -29.75 6.03
C LEU A 60 -13.99 -31.26 6.20
N GLU A 61 -15.18 -31.66 6.62
CA GLU A 61 -15.54 -33.07 6.77
C GLU A 61 -15.41 -33.83 5.45
N LEU A 62 -15.92 -33.28 4.34
CA LEU A 62 -15.82 -33.89 3.01
C LEU A 62 -14.39 -33.94 2.47
N SER A 63 -13.53 -33.04 2.93
CA SER A 63 -12.12 -32.98 2.53
C SER A 63 -11.23 -33.89 3.37
N ASN A 64 -11.71 -34.36 4.53
CA ASN A 64 -10.92 -35.15 5.46
C ASN A 64 -10.61 -36.54 4.89
N THR A 65 -9.33 -36.83 4.68
CA THR A 65 -8.81 -38.10 4.17
C THR A 65 -7.54 -38.47 4.93
N GLU A 66 -7.20 -39.75 5.00
CA GLU A 66 -5.93 -40.23 5.58
C GLU A 66 -4.71 -39.75 4.77
N ASN A 67 -4.92 -39.39 3.49
CA ASN A 67 -3.89 -38.86 2.61
C ASN A 67 -4.06 -37.34 2.46
N ASP A 68 -3.22 -36.57 3.14
CA ASP A 68 -3.23 -35.09 3.11
C ASP A 68 -3.13 -34.52 1.70
N SER A 69 -2.49 -35.21 0.76
CA SER A 69 -2.40 -34.76 -0.64
C SER A 69 -3.73 -34.80 -1.39
N LEU A 70 -4.71 -35.52 -0.88
CA LEU A 70 -6.08 -35.60 -1.41
C LEU A 70 -7.05 -34.70 -0.65
N ASN A 71 -6.61 -34.08 0.44
CA ASN A 71 -7.43 -33.14 1.20
C ASN A 71 -7.56 -31.81 0.43
N SER A 72 -8.72 -31.59 -0.17
CA SER A 72 -8.95 -30.41 -1.03
C SER A 72 -8.87 -29.09 -0.26
N THR A 73 -9.27 -29.08 1.02
CA THR A 73 -9.17 -27.87 1.86
C THR A 73 -7.71 -27.55 2.15
N LYS A 74 -6.90 -28.52 2.58
CA LYS A 74 -5.45 -28.31 2.81
C LYS A 74 -4.72 -27.91 1.53
N MET A 75 -5.06 -28.50 0.39
CA MET A 75 -4.46 -28.11 -0.89
C MET A 75 -4.80 -26.67 -1.29
N ASN A 76 -6.04 -26.25 -1.11
CA ASN A 76 -6.44 -24.87 -1.37
C ASN A 76 -5.76 -23.89 -0.40
N VAL A 77 -5.72 -24.21 0.87
CA VAL A 77 -5.02 -23.41 1.89
C VAL A 77 -3.55 -23.26 1.55
N LYS A 78 -2.88 -24.34 1.16
CA LYS A 78 -1.48 -24.31 0.72
C LYS A 78 -1.28 -23.38 -0.49
N MET A 79 -2.21 -23.40 -1.45
CA MET A 79 -2.12 -22.51 -2.60
C MET A 79 -2.25 -21.02 -2.20
N TYR A 80 -3.13 -20.68 -1.26
CA TYR A 80 -3.20 -19.31 -0.72
C TYR A 80 -1.93 -18.93 0.05
N ALA A 81 -1.41 -19.84 0.89
CA ALA A 81 -0.15 -19.61 1.58
C ALA A 81 1.01 -19.30 0.62
N GLU A 82 1.08 -20.05 -0.48
CA GLU A 82 2.09 -19.82 -1.52
C GLU A 82 1.91 -18.47 -2.23
N VAL A 83 0.68 -18.02 -2.50
CA VAL A 83 0.43 -16.68 -3.04
C VAL A 83 0.88 -15.60 -2.05
N PHE A 84 0.55 -15.73 -0.78
CA PHE A 84 0.97 -14.74 0.23
C PHE A 84 2.49 -14.71 0.42
N ARG A 85 3.17 -15.86 0.33
CA ARG A 85 4.63 -15.91 0.29
C ARG A 85 5.19 -15.26 -0.97
N LEU A 86 4.58 -15.53 -2.12
CA LEU A 86 4.97 -14.95 -3.41
C LEU A 86 4.86 -13.41 -3.40
N LEU A 87 3.83 -12.88 -2.75
CA LEU A 87 3.65 -11.43 -2.55
C LEU A 87 4.57 -10.84 -1.47
N GLY A 88 5.29 -11.68 -0.72
CA GLY A 88 6.11 -11.22 0.39
C GLY A 88 5.31 -10.78 1.63
N TRP A 89 4.07 -11.21 1.75
CA TRP A 89 3.20 -10.87 2.89
C TRP A 89 3.39 -11.78 4.08
N VAL A 90 3.76 -13.02 3.82
CA VAL A 90 4.23 -13.98 4.81
C VAL A 90 5.53 -14.62 4.34
N THR A 91 6.26 -15.20 5.28
CA THR A 91 7.50 -15.93 5.03
C THR A 91 7.61 -17.09 5.99
N SER A 92 8.54 -18.00 5.74
CA SER A 92 8.86 -19.07 6.67
C SER A 92 9.37 -18.51 8.00
N ALA A 93 8.83 -19.00 9.11
CA ALA A 93 9.26 -18.59 10.44
C ALA A 93 10.60 -19.22 10.86
N GLY A 94 11.00 -20.30 10.21
CA GLY A 94 12.23 -21.05 10.48
C GLY A 94 12.98 -21.44 9.21
N SER A 95 13.71 -22.55 9.27
CA SER A 95 14.45 -23.11 8.13
C SER A 95 13.57 -23.83 7.12
N ASP A 96 12.44 -24.34 7.57
CA ASP A 96 11.50 -25.07 6.74
C ASP A 96 10.46 -24.13 6.13
N SER A 97 9.76 -24.59 5.09
CA SER A 97 8.74 -23.79 4.41
C SER A 97 7.58 -23.37 5.33
N TYR A 98 7.29 -24.14 6.34
CA TYR A 98 6.27 -23.89 7.36
C TYR A 98 6.86 -24.16 8.76
N PRO A 99 6.34 -23.54 9.84
CA PRO A 99 5.23 -22.59 9.87
C PRO A 99 5.59 -21.22 9.26
N LEU A 100 4.57 -20.38 9.08
CA LEU A 100 4.68 -19.04 8.49
C LEU A 100 4.64 -17.94 9.55
N THR A 101 5.19 -16.81 9.21
CA THR A 101 5.03 -15.55 9.97
C THR A 101 4.75 -14.39 9.03
N PHE A 102 4.04 -13.37 9.53
CA PHE A 102 3.79 -12.16 8.75
C PHE A 102 5.05 -11.33 8.58
N THR A 103 5.18 -10.69 7.45
CA THR A 103 6.24 -9.71 7.18
C THR A 103 5.76 -8.29 7.50
N TYR A 104 6.68 -7.35 7.57
CA TYR A 104 6.34 -5.94 7.71
C TYR A 104 5.46 -5.43 6.55
N ILE A 105 5.74 -5.86 5.32
CA ILE A 105 4.88 -5.58 4.16
C ILE A 105 3.51 -6.25 4.30
N GLY A 106 3.45 -7.47 4.81
CA GLY A 106 2.20 -8.17 5.08
C GLY A 106 1.33 -7.47 6.12
N GLU A 107 1.93 -6.90 7.15
CA GLU A 107 1.21 -6.08 8.14
C GLU A 107 0.58 -4.86 7.49
N HIS A 108 1.31 -4.17 6.61
CA HIS A 108 0.77 -3.05 5.85
C HIS A 108 -0.42 -3.48 4.98
N ALA A 109 -0.30 -4.61 4.29
CA ALA A 109 -1.39 -5.15 3.48
C ALA A 109 -2.62 -5.52 4.33
N ALA A 110 -2.42 -6.10 5.51
CA ALA A 110 -3.52 -6.48 6.40
C ALA A 110 -4.28 -5.28 6.96
N LEU A 111 -3.58 -4.18 7.24
CA LEU A 111 -4.12 -2.98 7.87
C LEU A 111 -4.63 -1.94 6.86
N ALA A 112 -4.29 -2.06 5.59
CA ALA A 112 -4.73 -1.13 4.56
C ALA A 112 -6.22 -1.29 4.25
N ASP A 113 -6.93 -0.18 4.09
CA ASP A 113 -8.31 -0.18 3.59
C ASP A 113 -8.35 -0.55 2.11
N ASP A 114 -7.52 0.10 1.30
CA ASP A 114 -7.27 -0.26 -0.08
C ASP A 114 -5.89 -0.91 -0.20
N VAL A 115 -5.89 -2.21 -0.42
CA VAL A 115 -4.66 -3.00 -0.55
C VAL A 115 -4.09 -2.95 -1.97
N LEU A 116 -4.89 -2.55 -2.97
CA LEU A 116 -4.54 -2.67 -4.38
C LEU A 116 -3.23 -1.99 -4.76
N PRO A 117 -2.92 -0.75 -4.32
CA PRO A 117 -1.64 -0.12 -4.64
C PRO A 117 -0.43 -0.90 -4.12
N LEU A 118 -0.51 -1.42 -2.90
CA LEU A 118 0.56 -2.27 -2.33
C LEU A 118 0.62 -3.63 -3.00
N TYR A 119 -0.53 -4.23 -3.30
CA TYR A 119 -0.62 -5.47 -4.05
C TYR A 119 0.10 -5.37 -5.40
N GLU A 120 -0.13 -4.29 -6.14
CA GLU A 120 0.55 -4.00 -7.40
C GLU A 120 2.08 -3.98 -7.25
N GLN A 121 2.60 -3.30 -6.23
CA GLN A 121 4.04 -3.27 -5.96
C GLN A 121 4.60 -4.64 -5.60
N CYS A 122 3.84 -5.43 -4.84
CA CYS A 122 4.23 -6.80 -4.50
C CYS A 122 4.23 -7.72 -5.74
N VAL A 123 3.27 -7.57 -6.64
CA VAL A 123 3.24 -8.31 -7.91
C VAL A 123 4.44 -7.94 -8.79
N LEU A 124 4.76 -6.66 -8.92
CA LEU A 124 5.96 -6.20 -9.64
C LEU A 124 7.26 -6.76 -9.05
N GLY A 125 7.28 -6.99 -7.74
CA GLY A 125 8.42 -7.52 -7.02
C GLY A 125 8.71 -9.00 -7.25
N ILE A 126 7.76 -9.77 -7.78
CA ILE A 126 7.91 -11.21 -8.00
C ILE A 126 9.09 -11.47 -8.93
N ASN A 127 10.05 -12.23 -8.43
CA ASN A 127 11.32 -12.49 -9.09
C ASN A 127 11.72 -13.97 -8.98
N ASN A 128 12.43 -14.48 -9.95
CA ASN A 128 13.08 -15.79 -9.89
C ASN A 128 14.56 -15.63 -9.48
N PRO A 129 15.16 -16.64 -8.86
CA PRO A 129 14.54 -17.88 -8.36
C PRO A 129 13.70 -17.64 -7.11
N GLN A 130 12.67 -18.46 -6.96
CA GLN A 130 11.86 -18.49 -5.74
C GLN A 130 11.57 -19.94 -5.36
N GLU A 131 11.84 -20.29 -4.13
CA GLU A 131 11.54 -21.62 -3.58
C GLU A 131 10.05 -21.93 -3.49
N ILE A 132 9.23 -20.89 -3.56
CA ILE A 132 7.78 -20.95 -3.36
C ILE A 132 7.07 -21.44 -4.59
N MET A 133 7.53 -21.03 -5.77
CA MET A 133 6.97 -21.49 -7.02
C MET A 133 7.55 -22.86 -7.38
N ASP A 134 6.69 -23.73 -7.93
CA ASP A 134 7.13 -25.01 -8.48
C ASP A 134 7.89 -24.77 -9.81
N VAL A 135 8.96 -24.03 -9.70
CA VAL A 135 9.83 -23.66 -10.80
C VAL A 135 11.05 -24.57 -10.74
N LYS A 136 11.29 -25.29 -11.80
CA LYS A 136 12.39 -26.26 -11.88
C LYS A 136 13.69 -25.69 -12.42
N TYR A 137 13.86 -24.36 -12.35
CA TYR A 137 15.10 -23.74 -12.80
C TYR A 137 15.44 -22.47 -11.99
N ASP A 138 16.73 -22.22 -11.86
CA ASP A 138 17.29 -21.12 -11.08
C ASP A 138 17.46 -19.84 -11.91
N GLU A 139 16.53 -19.58 -12.80
CA GLU A 139 16.64 -18.48 -13.74
C GLU A 139 16.33 -17.14 -13.09
N LYS A 140 17.08 -16.12 -13.47
CA LYS A 140 17.04 -14.80 -12.84
C LYS A 140 16.14 -13.85 -13.61
N VAL A 141 14.85 -14.10 -13.57
CA VAL A 141 13.85 -13.36 -14.33
C VAL A 141 12.86 -12.66 -13.41
N ARG A 142 12.68 -11.38 -13.63
CA ARG A 142 11.53 -10.64 -13.08
C ARG A 142 10.38 -10.76 -14.09
N PHE A 143 9.54 -11.74 -13.86
CA PHE A 143 8.52 -12.17 -14.84
C PHE A 143 7.61 -11.05 -15.30
N PHE A 144 7.04 -10.27 -14.38
CA PHE A 144 6.07 -9.23 -14.77
C PHE A 144 6.73 -8.05 -15.49
N LYS A 145 8.00 -7.74 -15.19
CA LYS A 145 8.78 -6.81 -15.99
C LYS A 145 8.98 -7.32 -17.42
N ALA A 146 9.35 -8.59 -17.57
CA ALA A 146 9.50 -9.22 -18.87
C ALA A 146 8.18 -9.24 -19.66
N ALA A 147 7.07 -9.55 -19.00
CA ALA A 147 5.73 -9.57 -19.62
C ALA A 147 5.29 -8.18 -20.07
N LEU A 148 5.46 -7.15 -19.25
CA LEU A 148 5.10 -5.77 -19.59
C LEU A 148 5.95 -5.22 -20.73
N PHE A 149 7.26 -5.44 -20.71
CA PHE A 149 8.15 -5.06 -21.82
C PHE A 149 7.79 -5.81 -23.12
N SER A 150 7.45 -7.09 -23.01
CA SER A 150 7.02 -7.87 -24.17
C SER A 150 5.70 -7.32 -24.75
N LEU A 151 4.77 -6.91 -23.90
CA LEU A 151 3.55 -6.25 -24.35
C LEU A 151 3.83 -4.93 -25.08
N GLU A 152 4.73 -4.09 -24.57
CA GLU A 152 5.15 -2.85 -25.26
C GLU A 152 5.73 -3.16 -26.64
N ASP A 153 6.69 -4.07 -26.72
CA ASP A 153 7.41 -4.40 -27.95
C ASP A 153 6.57 -5.21 -28.97
N LEU A 154 5.42 -5.71 -28.53
CA LEU A 154 4.43 -6.42 -29.33
C LEU A 154 3.17 -5.56 -29.60
N ASP A 155 3.33 -4.25 -29.70
CA ASP A 155 2.27 -3.29 -30.01
C ASP A 155 1.09 -3.30 -29.02
N GLY A 156 1.37 -3.61 -27.76
CA GLY A 156 0.41 -3.62 -26.66
C GLY A 156 -0.54 -4.82 -26.63
N ILE A 157 -0.32 -5.84 -27.46
CA ILE A 157 -1.18 -7.02 -27.52
C ILE A 157 -0.34 -8.29 -27.41
N MET A 158 -0.81 -9.24 -26.59
CA MET A 158 -0.18 -10.55 -26.44
C MET A 158 -1.24 -11.65 -26.33
N TYR A 159 -1.10 -12.70 -27.13
CA TYR A 159 -1.92 -13.88 -26.96
C TYR A 159 -1.47 -14.69 -25.75
N LYS A 160 -2.40 -15.40 -25.14
CA LYS A 160 -2.16 -16.20 -23.93
C LYS A 160 -0.98 -17.15 -24.05
N HIS A 161 -0.88 -17.86 -25.16
CA HIS A 161 0.23 -18.79 -25.37
C HIS A 161 1.57 -18.10 -25.66
N GLU A 162 1.57 -16.84 -26.07
CA GLU A 162 2.81 -16.07 -26.20
C GLU A 162 3.45 -15.76 -24.84
N LEU A 163 2.68 -15.72 -23.74
CA LEU A 163 3.25 -15.72 -22.39
C LEU A 163 4.10 -16.97 -22.15
N CYS A 164 3.59 -18.13 -22.55
CA CYS A 164 4.29 -19.40 -22.39
C CYS A 164 5.53 -19.50 -23.27
N LEU A 165 5.41 -19.09 -24.55
CA LEU A 165 6.48 -19.15 -25.54
C LEU A 165 7.56 -18.06 -25.36
N GLY A 166 7.21 -16.99 -24.66
CA GLY A 166 8.08 -15.84 -24.45
C GLY A 166 8.47 -15.66 -22.98
N PRO A 167 7.82 -14.75 -22.24
CA PRO A 167 8.28 -14.36 -20.89
C PRO A 167 8.40 -15.50 -19.88
N MET A 168 7.59 -16.56 -20.02
CA MET A 168 7.66 -17.73 -19.14
C MET A 168 8.74 -18.74 -19.54
N SER A 169 9.42 -18.55 -20.66
CA SER A 169 10.41 -19.48 -21.23
C SER A 169 11.81 -18.87 -21.39
N ILE A 170 12.06 -17.69 -20.86
CA ILE A 170 13.39 -17.06 -20.87
C ILE A 170 14.15 -17.34 -19.55
N ASP A 171 15.47 -17.43 -19.63
CA ASP A 171 16.35 -17.75 -18.50
C ASP A 171 16.79 -16.50 -17.75
N ASP A 172 16.99 -15.44 -18.50
CA ASP A 172 17.40 -14.14 -17.98
C ASP A 172 16.74 -13.03 -18.77
N LEU A 173 16.60 -11.85 -18.16
CA LEU A 173 16.12 -10.65 -18.83
C LEU A 173 17.28 -9.79 -19.34
N ASP A 174 18.38 -10.43 -19.76
CA ASP A 174 19.41 -9.70 -20.48
C ASP A 174 18.93 -9.24 -21.85
N TYR A 175 19.56 -8.17 -22.34
CA TYR A 175 19.13 -7.52 -23.57
C TYR A 175 19.10 -8.46 -24.78
N GLU A 176 20.09 -9.32 -24.92
CA GLU A 176 20.23 -10.20 -26.08
C GLU A 176 19.21 -11.35 -26.06
N GLN A 177 18.97 -11.95 -24.89
CA GLN A 177 17.95 -12.99 -24.75
C GLN A 177 16.56 -12.40 -24.96
N TYR A 178 16.28 -11.29 -24.34
CA TYR A 178 15.01 -10.58 -24.47
C TYR A 178 14.73 -10.22 -25.95
N LYS A 179 15.69 -9.65 -26.64
CA LYS A 179 15.57 -9.28 -28.05
C LYS A 179 15.33 -10.48 -28.97
N ARG A 180 16.02 -11.60 -28.69
CA ARG A 180 15.80 -12.86 -29.41
C ARG A 180 14.39 -13.39 -29.19
N MET A 181 13.89 -13.36 -27.97
CA MET A 181 12.53 -13.74 -27.61
C MET A 181 11.49 -12.89 -28.36
N ILE A 182 11.60 -11.57 -28.32
CA ILE A 182 10.69 -10.67 -29.05
C ILE A 182 10.73 -10.92 -30.55
N THR A 183 11.92 -11.09 -31.13
CA THR A 183 12.07 -11.42 -32.55
C THR A 183 11.40 -12.74 -32.89
N TYR A 184 11.54 -13.73 -32.03
CA TYR A 184 10.88 -15.04 -32.18
C TYR A 184 9.36 -14.91 -32.16
N LEU A 185 8.79 -14.22 -31.17
CA LEU A 185 7.34 -14.01 -31.10
C LEU A 185 6.80 -13.22 -32.31
N LYS A 186 7.47 -12.17 -32.75
CA LYS A 186 7.11 -11.43 -33.97
C LYS A 186 7.12 -12.32 -35.22
N ARG A 187 8.06 -13.24 -35.29
CA ARG A 187 8.16 -14.19 -36.41
C ARG A 187 7.01 -15.21 -36.39
N LEU A 188 6.56 -15.65 -35.22
CA LEU A 188 5.41 -16.53 -35.07
C LEU A 188 4.11 -15.85 -35.52
N ARG A 189 3.98 -14.55 -35.30
CA ARG A 189 2.82 -13.75 -35.70
C ARG A 189 2.58 -13.67 -37.21
N GLY A 190 3.56 -14.06 -37.99
CA GLY A 190 3.43 -14.14 -39.44
C GLY A 190 2.67 -15.37 -39.94
N SER A 191 2.41 -16.40 -39.11
CA SER A 191 1.75 -17.64 -39.51
C SER A 191 1.13 -18.36 -38.32
N TYR A 192 -0.18 -18.58 -38.39
CA TYR A 192 -0.90 -19.33 -37.37
C TYR A 192 -0.41 -20.78 -37.22
N ASP A 193 -0.08 -21.43 -38.34
CA ASP A 193 0.44 -22.79 -38.29
C ASP A 193 1.77 -22.87 -37.57
N ARG A 194 2.69 -21.93 -37.82
CA ARG A 194 3.97 -21.86 -37.06
C ARG A 194 3.73 -21.65 -35.59
N TYR A 195 2.82 -20.81 -35.21
CA TYR A 195 2.44 -20.57 -33.84
C TYR A 195 1.92 -21.85 -33.15
N GLN A 196 1.03 -22.60 -33.82
CA GLN A 196 0.52 -23.86 -33.28
C GLN A 196 1.63 -24.91 -33.14
N VAL A 197 2.51 -25.03 -34.14
CA VAL A 197 3.66 -25.94 -34.09
C VAL A 197 4.57 -25.57 -32.90
N ALA A 198 4.92 -24.29 -32.76
CA ALA A 198 5.77 -23.83 -31.65
C ALA A 198 5.16 -24.14 -30.27
N TYR A 199 3.86 -23.96 -30.11
CA TYR A 199 3.17 -24.29 -28.88
C TYR A 199 3.13 -25.80 -28.62
N GLN A 200 2.92 -26.63 -29.64
CA GLN A 200 2.98 -28.08 -29.50
C GLN A 200 4.41 -28.55 -29.14
N GLU A 201 5.43 -28.01 -29.79
CA GLU A 201 6.84 -28.29 -29.44
C GLU A 201 7.18 -27.93 -28.00
N LEU A 202 6.60 -26.82 -27.48
CA LEU A 202 6.75 -26.48 -26.05
C LEU A 202 6.11 -27.57 -25.15
N CYS A 203 4.90 -28.01 -25.48
CA CYS A 203 4.23 -29.07 -24.72
C CYS A 203 5.00 -30.39 -24.76
N ASP A 204 5.51 -30.77 -25.92
CA ASP A 204 6.29 -32.00 -26.12
C ASP A 204 7.61 -31.93 -25.32
N ARG A 205 8.30 -30.80 -25.37
CA ARG A 205 9.54 -30.57 -24.58
C ARG A 205 9.30 -30.65 -23.08
N LEU A 206 8.16 -30.12 -22.60
CA LEU A 206 7.78 -30.18 -21.19
C LEU A 206 7.18 -31.52 -20.80
N GLN A 207 6.93 -32.41 -21.78
CA GLN A 207 6.27 -33.72 -21.58
C GLN A 207 4.90 -33.60 -20.90
N VAL A 208 4.12 -32.61 -21.31
CA VAL A 208 2.83 -32.28 -20.72
C VAL A 208 1.73 -32.17 -21.79
N LYS A 209 0.49 -32.30 -21.34
CA LYS A 209 -0.67 -32.02 -22.20
C LYS A 209 -0.78 -30.51 -22.44
N SER A 210 -1.35 -30.11 -23.57
CA SER A 210 -1.54 -28.70 -23.96
C SER A 210 -2.28 -27.84 -22.92
N THR A 211 -3.06 -28.46 -22.06
CA THR A 211 -3.78 -27.77 -20.97
C THR A 211 -2.90 -27.31 -19.83
N LEU A 212 -1.71 -27.89 -19.63
CA LEU A 212 -0.87 -27.54 -18.49
C LEU A 212 -0.18 -26.17 -18.64
N PRO A 213 0.48 -25.86 -19.77
CA PRO A 213 0.97 -24.51 -19.99
C PRO A 213 -0.14 -23.47 -19.93
N ASP A 214 -1.30 -23.80 -20.50
CA ASP A 214 -2.49 -22.95 -20.48
C ASP A 214 -2.96 -22.65 -19.05
N ASN A 215 -3.03 -23.65 -18.19
CA ASN A 215 -3.38 -23.46 -16.78
C ASN A 215 -2.34 -22.63 -16.03
N SER A 216 -1.05 -22.73 -16.37
CA SER A 216 0.03 -21.99 -15.73
C SER A 216 -0.06 -20.47 -15.99
N THR A 217 -0.81 -20.02 -16.97
CA THR A 217 -1.02 -18.59 -17.26
C THR A 217 -2.12 -17.94 -16.43
N ARG A 218 -2.96 -18.73 -15.75
CA ARG A 218 -4.16 -18.20 -15.05
C ARG A 218 -3.82 -17.21 -13.95
N LEU A 219 -2.89 -17.55 -13.08
CA LEU A 219 -2.50 -16.66 -11.97
C LEU A 219 -1.80 -15.38 -12.47
N PRO A 220 -0.76 -15.45 -13.34
CA PRO A 220 -0.13 -14.23 -13.84
C PRO A 220 -1.09 -13.33 -14.63
N ILE A 221 -2.00 -13.89 -15.42
CA ILE A 221 -3.04 -13.10 -16.10
C ILE A 221 -3.99 -12.45 -15.09
N ALA A 222 -4.38 -13.16 -14.04
CA ALA A 222 -5.22 -12.60 -12.97
C ALA A 222 -4.51 -11.45 -12.25
N PHE A 223 -3.23 -11.58 -11.95
CA PHE A 223 -2.42 -10.49 -11.37
C PHE A 223 -2.40 -9.25 -12.28
N MET A 224 -2.08 -9.44 -13.56
CA MET A 224 -2.01 -8.33 -14.51
C MET A 224 -3.36 -7.62 -14.70
N LYS A 225 -4.47 -8.37 -14.69
CA LYS A 225 -5.82 -7.80 -14.77
C LYS A 225 -6.21 -7.07 -13.49
N THR A 226 -5.93 -7.66 -12.33
CA THR A 226 -6.22 -7.06 -11.02
C THR A 226 -5.49 -5.72 -10.86
N CYS A 227 -4.22 -5.67 -11.27
CA CYS A 227 -3.42 -4.44 -11.27
C CYS A 227 -3.80 -3.47 -12.41
N ASN A 228 -4.81 -3.79 -13.19
CA ASN A 228 -5.25 -2.98 -14.34
C ASN A 228 -4.14 -2.68 -15.37
N TRP A 229 -3.18 -3.59 -15.51
CA TRP A 229 -2.16 -3.46 -16.56
C TRP A 229 -2.65 -3.91 -17.92
N VAL A 230 -3.54 -4.90 -17.93
CA VAL A 230 -4.11 -5.47 -19.14
C VAL A 230 -5.61 -5.70 -19.00
N VAL A 231 -6.29 -5.72 -20.16
CA VAL A 231 -7.65 -6.21 -20.30
C VAL A 231 -7.68 -7.36 -21.29
N SER A 232 -8.63 -8.29 -21.15
CA SER A 232 -8.85 -9.34 -22.14
C SER A 232 -9.74 -8.83 -23.27
N GLU A 233 -9.37 -9.14 -24.48
CA GLU A 233 -10.21 -8.95 -25.66
C GLU A 233 -10.09 -10.13 -26.62
N ARG A 234 -10.93 -10.18 -27.63
CA ARG A 234 -10.83 -11.15 -28.72
C ARG A 234 -10.58 -10.41 -30.02
N THR A 235 -9.51 -10.78 -30.70
CA THR A 235 -9.12 -10.13 -31.97
C THR A 235 -8.74 -11.13 -33.02
N ARG A 236 -8.84 -10.70 -34.27
CA ARG A 236 -8.34 -11.41 -35.48
C ARG A 236 -7.05 -10.77 -36.01
N SER A 237 -6.61 -9.67 -35.41
CA SER A 237 -5.69 -8.75 -36.08
C SER A 237 -4.28 -9.29 -36.31
N LEU A 238 -3.87 -10.35 -35.63
CA LEU A 238 -2.46 -10.76 -35.66
C LEU A 238 -2.18 -12.02 -36.47
N TYR A 239 -2.98 -13.08 -36.38
CA TYR A 239 -2.78 -14.26 -37.19
C TYR A 239 -3.94 -15.23 -37.35
N PRO A 240 -4.95 -15.30 -36.55
CA PRO A 240 -5.79 -16.48 -36.64
C PRO A 240 -6.91 -16.35 -37.66
N PRO A 241 -7.37 -17.46 -38.17
CA PRO A 241 -8.61 -17.52 -38.96
C PRO A 241 -9.86 -17.24 -38.11
N LYS A 242 -9.72 -17.31 -36.78
CA LYS A 242 -10.78 -17.05 -35.79
C LYS A 242 -10.31 -16.00 -34.77
N PRO A 243 -11.24 -15.19 -34.20
CA PRO A 243 -10.88 -14.31 -33.09
C PRO A 243 -10.33 -15.11 -31.89
N MET A 244 -9.12 -14.78 -31.46
CA MET A 244 -8.48 -15.39 -30.31
C MET A 244 -8.48 -14.41 -29.14
N GLU A 245 -8.55 -14.96 -27.93
CA GLU A 245 -8.38 -14.19 -26.71
C GLU A 245 -6.94 -13.68 -26.60
N CYS A 246 -6.81 -12.40 -26.33
CA CYS A 246 -5.53 -11.74 -26.10
C CYS A 246 -5.61 -10.79 -24.93
N LEU A 247 -4.43 -10.42 -24.43
CA LEU A 247 -4.23 -9.37 -23.43
C LEU A 247 -3.87 -8.08 -24.16
N ARG A 248 -4.58 -7.02 -23.87
CA ARG A 248 -4.25 -5.67 -24.34
C ARG A 248 -3.77 -4.81 -23.19
N LEU A 249 -2.64 -4.16 -23.39
CA LEU A 249 -2.07 -3.21 -22.44
C LEU A 249 -3.01 -2.01 -22.25
N THR A 250 -3.30 -1.67 -21.01
CA THR A 250 -4.07 -0.47 -20.65
C THR A 250 -3.18 0.78 -20.62
N GLU A 251 -3.75 1.97 -20.48
CA GLU A 251 -2.95 3.18 -20.26
C GLU A 251 -2.13 3.07 -18.97
N HIS A 252 -2.74 2.59 -17.87
CA HIS A 252 -1.99 2.33 -16.64
C HIS A 252 -0.86 1.31 -16.84
N GLY A 253 -1.12 0.22 -17.57
CA GLY A 253 -0.08 -0.75 -17.91
C GLY A 253 1.08 -0.15 -18.71
N LYS A 254 0.81 0.79 -19.61
CA LYS A 254 1.85 1.55 -20.36
C LYS A 254 2.67 2.44 -19.41
N GLU A 255 2.02 3.14 -18.49
CA GLU A 255 2.70 3.98 -17.48
C GLU A 255 3.61 3.14 -16.58
N VAL A 256 3.13 1.99 -16.10
CA VAL A 256 3.91 1.07 -15.29
C VAL A 256 5.11 0.52 -16.08
N ALA A 257 4.90 0.06 -17.32
CA ALA A 257 5.99 -0.42 -18.17
C ALA A 257 7.04 0.68 -18.42
N ALA A 258 6.61 1.91 -18.72
CA ALA A 258 7.49 3.05 -18.87
C ALA A 258 8.28 3.38 -17.60
N SER A 259 7.68 3.24 -16.42
CA SER A 259 8.36 3.42 -15.14
C SER A 259 9.46 2.38 -14.91
N LEU A 260 9.23 1.14 -15.31
CA LEU A 260 10.20 0.05 -15.17
C LEU A 260 11.48 0.24 -16.00
N HIS A 261 11.46 1.05 -17.06
CA HIS A 261 12.67 1.43 -17.80
C HIS A 261 13.57 2.41 -17.03
N ARG A 262 13.04 3.09 -16.02
CA ARG A 262 13.72 4.14 -15.26
C ARG A 262 14.23 3.70 -13.89
N VAL A 263 13.90 2.48 -13.46
CA VAL A 263 14.34 1.96 -12.15
C VAL A 263 15.63 1.18 -12.26
N LYS A 264 16.37 1.11 -11.15
CA LYS A 264 17.45 0.13 -10.95
C LYS A 264 16.82 -1.16 -10.45
N ASP A 265 16.76 -2.15 -11.31
CA ASP A 265 16.34 -3.50 -10.95
C ASP A 265 17.53 -4.23 -10.31
N LEU A 266 17.46 -4.48 -9.00
CA LEU A 266 18.51 -5.16 -8.26
C LEU A 266 18.30 -6.67 -8.34
N ARG A 267 19.30 -7.35 -8.85
CA ARG A 267 19.36 -8.82 -8.89
C ARG A 267 19.92 -9.37 -7.58
N ILE A 268 19.43 -10.53 -7.17
CA ILE A 268 19.86 -11.14 -5.92
C ILE A 268 21.35 -11.56 -5.92
N ASP A 269 21.88 -11.97 -7.07
CA ASP A 269 23.31 -12.28 -7.21
C ASP A 269 24.16 -11.01 -7.08
N GLU A 270 23.74 -9.91 -7.67
CA GLU A 270 24.36 -8.59 -7.49
C GLU A 270 24.33 -8.14 -6.03
N TYR A 271 23.19 -8.29 -5.36
CA TYR A 271 23.03 -7.95 -3.94
C TYR A 271 24.10 -8.61 -3.05
N TYR A 272 24.39 -9.89 -3.27
CA TYR A 272 25.37 -10.61 -2.46
C TYR A 272 26.83 -10.16 -2.69
N THR A 273 27.11 -9.41 -3.73
CA THR A 273 28.46 -8.86 -3.98
C THR A 273 28.79 -7.64 -3.11
N TYR A 274 27.79 -7.00 -2.53
CA TYR A 274 27.96 -5.76 -1.77
C TYR A 274 28.33 -6.01 -0.30
N PRO A 275 29.02 -5.04 0.35
CA PRO A 275 29.29 -5.07 1.80
C PRO A 275 28.01 -5.07 2.63
N THR A 276 28.08 -5.55 3.86
CA THR A 276 26.95 -5.72 4.77
C THR A 276 26.14 -4.43 4.96
N GLU A 277 26.80 -3.29 5.17
CA GLU A 277 26.10 -2.01 5.37
C GLU A 277 25.38 -1.54 4.10
N THR A 278 25.98 -1.74 2.93
CA THR A 278 25.34 -1.47 1.65
C THR A 278 24.13 -2.39 1.44
N ARG A 279 24.26 -3.68 1.79
CA ARG A 279 23.11 -4.62 1.72
C ARG A 279 21.96 -4.20 2.63
N LYS A 280 22.26 -3.75 3.86
CA LYS A 280 21.22 -3.22 4.76
C LYS A 280 20.54 -1.97 4.20
N ALA A 281 21.31 -1.06 3.63
CA ALA A 281 20.78 0.12 2.96
C ALA A 281 19.87 -0.25 1.76
N LEU A 282 20.27 -1.21 0.94
CA LEU A 282 19.47 -1.70 -0.19
C LEU A 282 18.15 -2.35 0.28
N ILE A 283 18.17 -3.08 1.40
CA ILE A 283 16.94 -3.65 1.99
C ILE A 283 15.99 -2.53 2.41
N ARG A 284 16.45 -1.55 3.18
CA ARG A 284 15.62 -0.43 3.63
C ARG A 284 15.05 0.35 2.44
N LEU A 285 15.89 0.71 1.49
CA LEU A 285 15.44 1.39 0.26
C LEU A 285 14.42 0.56 -0.51
N GLY A 286 14.63 -0.75 -0.64
CA GLY A 286 13.69 -1.65 -1.31
C GLY A 286 12.31 -1.65 -0.67
N VAL A 287 12.25 -1.77 0.66
CA VAL A 287 10.99 -1.74 1.42
C VAL A 287 10.33 -0.36 1.35
N TYR A 288 11.07 0.70 1.62
CA TYR A 288 10.51 2.06 1.67
C TYR A 288 10.10 2.58 0.29
N SER A 289 10.85 2.26 -0.76
CA SER A 289 10.45 2.59 -2.14
C SER A 289 9.18 1.87 -2.55
N MET A 290 9.03 0.60 -2.18
CA MET A 290 7.80 -0.15 -2.43
C MET A 290 6.60 0.51 -1.75
N LEU A 291 6.73 0.86 -0.47
CA LEU A 291 5.67 1.51 0.29
C LEU A 291 5.36 2.92 -0.24
N SER A 292 6.38 3.68 -0.60
CA SER A 292 6.21 5.01 -1.21
C SER A 292 5.43 4.93 -2.52
N ARG A 293 5.81 4.01 -3.43
CA ARG A 293 5.07 3.79 -4.68
C ARG A 293 3.64 3.30 -4.46
N ALA A 294 3.39 2.58 -3.37
CA ALA A 294 2.05 2.17 -2.96
C ALA A 294 1.24 3.30 -2.31
N GLY A 295 1.78 4.50 -2.20
CA GLY A 295 1.10 5.68 -1.67
C GLY A 295 1.19 5.86 -0.16
N TYR A 296 2.04 5.10 0.54
CA TYR A 296 2.30 5.30 1.97
C TYR A 296 3.20 6.51 2.20
N ASP A 297 2.97 7.19 3.33
CA ASP A 297 3.82 8.30 3.75
C ASP A 297 5.13 7.80 4.36
N THR A 298 6.22 7.95 3.63
CA THR A 298 7.57 7.57 4.05
C THR A 298 8.38 8.72 4.66
N PHE A 299 7.75 9.87 4.88
CA PHE A 299 8.44 11.00 5.49
C PHE A 299 9.04 10.70 6.87
N PRO A 300 8.41 9.91 7.75
CA PRO A 300 9.03 9.54 9.04
C PRO A 300 10.39 8.84 8.93
N VAL A 301 10.69 8.25 7.78
CA VAL A 301 11.97 7.57 7.49
C VAL A 301 12.81 8.31 6.44
N GLN A 302 12.47 9.55 6.11
CA GLN A 302 13.11 10.31 5.03
C GLN A 302 14.62 10.46 5.24
N ASP A 303 15.06 10.79 6.46
CA ASP A 303 16.48 10.92 6.76
C ASP A 303 17.24 9.61 6.53
N THR A 304 16.62 8.48 6.85
CA THR A 304 17.20 7.16 6.59
C THR A 304 17.29 6.88 5.10
N ILE A 305 16.24 7.21 4.34
CA ILE A 305 16.21 7.06 2.88
C ILE A 305 17.35 7.86 2.25
N GLU A 306 17.52 9.13 2.61
CA GLU A 306 18.57 10.00 2.06
C GLU A 306 19.99 9.51 2.39
N GLN A 307 20.19 9.01 3.60
CA GLN A 307 21.45 8.38 3.99
C GLN A 307 21.72 7.12 3.17
N ASP A 308 20.74 6.25 3.03
CA ASP A 308 20.85 5.01 2.29
C ASP A 308 21.05 5.25 0.78
N GLU A 309 20.37 6.24 0.22
CA GLU A 309 20.61 6.68 -1.17
C GLU A 309 22.04 7.16 -1.38
N THR A 310 22.60 7.87 -0.40
CA THR A 310 24.00 8.31 -0.42
C THR A 310 24.95 7.10 -0.39
N VAL A 311 24.71 6.12 0.47
CA VAL A 311 25.49 4.88 0.56
C VAL A 311 25.41 4.08 -0.75
N CYS A 312 24.26 4.08 -1.40
CA CYS A 312 23.99 3.30 -2.60
C CYS A 312 24.12 4.11 -3.91
N ALA A 313 24.61 5.35 -3.86
CA ALA A 313 24.61 6.27 -5.00
C ALA A 313 25.26 5.68 -6.27
N ASN A 314 26.38 4.97 -6.14
CA ASN A 314 27.06 4.32 -7.26
C ASN A 314 26.27 3.16 -7.87
N ILE A 315 25.41 2.52 -7.08
CA ILE A 315 24.56 1.40 -7.51
C ILE A 315 23.32 1.96 -8.21
N LEU A 316 22.68 2.94 -7.59
CA LEU A 316 21.42 3.52 -8.06
C LEU A 316 21.61 4.43 -9.28
N GLN A 317 22.72 5.14 -9.37
CA GLN A 317 23.00 6.08 -10.47
C GLN A 317 21.87 7.09 -10.73
N GLY A 318 21.27 7.58 -9.65
CA GLY A 318 20.13 8.51 -9.71
C GLY A 318 18.78 7.87 -10.08
N LYS A 319 18.71 6.54 -10.12
CA LYS A 319 17.47 5.80 -10.38
C LYS A 319 16.84 5.34 -9.06
N GLU A 320 15.55 5.20 -9.08
CA GLU A 320 14.80 4.57 -8.00
C GLU A 320 15.05 3.04 -7.98
N LEU A 321 15.11 2.47 -6.78
CA LEU A 321 15.38 1.04 -6.61
C LEU A 321 14.12 0.19 -6.81
N LEU A 322 14.21 -0.84 -7.63
CA LEU A 322 13.24 -1.93 -7.70
C LEU A 322 13.85 -3.18 -7.05
N PHE A 323 13.47 -3.42 -5.81
CA PHE A 323 13.90 -4.57 -5.03
C PHE A 323 12.86 -4.89 -3.96
N SER A 324 12.46 -6.13 -3.86
CA SER A 324 11.46 -6.62 -2.90
C SER A 324 12.10 -7.62 -1.94
N PRO A 325 12.69 -7.14 -0.84
CA PRO A 325 13.55 -7.96 0.03
C PRO A 325 12.84 -9.19 0.60
N TYR A 326 11.59 -9.04 1.07
CA TYR A 326 10.85 -10.17 1.67
C TYR A 326 10.49 -11.29 0.69
N GLN A 327 10.60 -11.01 -0.61
CA GLN A 327 10.32 -12.01 -1.64
C GLN A 327 11.56 -12.82 -2.03
N THR A 328 12.76 -12.41 -1.57
CA THR A 328 14.03 -13.02 -1.98
C THR A 328 14.99 -13.34 -0.83
N LEU A 329 14.81 -12.70 0.32
CA LEU A 329 15.67 -12.86 1.49
C LEU A 329 14.90 -13.47 2.66
N HIS A 330 15.61 -14.14 3.56
CA HIS A 330 14.99 -14.60 4.80
C HIS A 330 14.54 -13.40 5.66
N HIS A 331 13.39 -13.52 6.31
CA HIS A 331 12.79 -12.41 7.07
C HIS A 331 13.73 -11.82 8.13
N SER A 332 14.54 -12.67 8.78
CA SER A 332 15.46 -12.21 9.83
C SER A 332 16.50 -11.22 9.31
N VAL A 333 16.96 -11.39 8.07
CA VAL A 333 17.92 -10.47 7.41
C VAL A 333 17.24 -9.14 7.09
N VAL A 334 15.99 -9.20 6.61
CA VAL A 334 15.21 -8.01 6.30
C VAL A 334 14.83 -7.27 7.57
N ASP A 335 14.30 -7.97 8.55
CA ASP A 335 13.89 -7.40 9.84
C ASP A 335 15.07 -6.76 10.58
N GLU A 336 16.26 -7.39 10.57
CA GLU A 336 17.47 -6.80 11.14
C GLU A 336 17.84 -5.48 10.44
N ALA A 337 17.82 -5.45 9.12
CA ALA A 337 18.15 -4.25 8.35
C ALA A 337 17.16 -3.11 8.62
N LEU A 338 15.89 -3.44 8.81
CA LEU A 338 14.82 -2.50 9.15
C LEU A 338 14.83 -2.10 10.65
N GLY A 339 15.65 -2.74 11.49
CA GLY A 339 15.67 -2.50 12.93
C GLY A 339 14.47 -3.10 13.68
N ILE A 340 13.75 -4.03 13.07
CA ILE A 340 12.67 -4.75 13.72
C ILE A 340 13.27 -5.75 14.72
N LYS A 341 12.94 -5.60 15.99
CA LYS A 341 13.38 -6.50 17.06
C LYS A 341 12.24 -7.43 17.44
N HIS A 342 12.50 -8.71 17.37
CA HIS A 342 11.63 -9.73 17.94
C HIS A 342 12.07 -9.99 19.38
N THR A 343 11.14 -9.97 20.32
CA THR A 343 11.46 -10.32 21.71
C THR A 343 11.67 -11.83 21.82
N ALA A 344 12.57 -12.24 22.71
CA ALA A 344 12.90 -13.64 22.95
C ALA A 344 11.73 -14.50 23.50
N THR A 345 10.59 -13.91 23.72
CA THR A 345 9.36 -14.55 24.21
C THR A 345 8.39 -14.87 23.08
N GLU A 346 8.87 -15.23 21.89
CA GLU A 346 8.04 -15.91 20.90
C GLU A 346 6.86 -15.10 20.32
N SER A 347 6.58 -13.91 20.80
CA SER A 347 5.51 -13.08 20.25
C SER A 347 6.06 -12.05 19.30
N ARG A 348 5.62 -12.10 18.06
CA ARG A 348 5.90 -11.10 17.04
C ARG A 348 5.31 -9.72 17.34
N THR A 349 4.40 -9.65 18.29
CA THR A 349 3.67 -8.45 18.70
C THR A 349 4.50 -7.30 19.19
N GLN A 350 5.78 -7.51 19.37
CA GLN A 350 6.70 -6.46 19.77
C GLN A 350 7.80 -6.26 18.75
N ALA A 351 7.45 -6.28 17.49
CA ALA A 351 8.29 -5.65 16.49
C ALA A 351 8.36 -4.17 16.84
N THR A 352 9.38 -3.82 17.57
CA THR A 352 9.57 -2.45 17.96
C THR A 352 10.41 -1.72 16.94
N ILE A 353 9.94 -0.54 16.58
CA ILE A 353 10.81 0.62 16.38
C ILE A 353 11.17 0.87 14.93
N LEU A 354 10.31 0.49 14.02
CA LEU A 354 10.26 1.31 12.84
C LEU A 354 9.39 2.51 13.13
N PRO A 355 9.78 3.69 12.66
CA PRO A 355 8.82 4.77 12.55
C PRO A 355 7.59 4.23 11.84
N ASP A 356 6.44 4.38 12.47
CA ASP A 356 5.20 3.91 11.89
C ASP A 356 4.90 4.78 10.65
N ILE A 357 5.16 4.27 9.49
CA ILE A 357 4.90 4.99 8.24
C ILE A 357 3.42 5.07 7.88
N TYR A 358 2.54 4.35 8.58
CA TYR A 358 1.10 4.59 8.55
C TYR A 358 0.68 5.80 9.34
N ARG A 359 1.46 6.17 10.35
CA ARG A 359 1.14 7.19 11.33
C ARG A 359 2.27 8.18 11.36
N PRO A 360 2.33 9.13 10.43
CA PRO A 360 3.35 10.16 10.48
C PRO A 360 3.24 10.91 11.80
N ASP A 361 4.30 10.86 12.61
CA ASP A 361 4.30 11.40 13.96
C ASP A 361 4.22 12.90 14.00
N ALA A 362 4.87 13.53 13.10
CA ALA A 362 4.83 14.95 12.97
C ALA A 362 5.21 15.35 11.56
N VAL A 363 4.63 16.38 11.12
CA VAL A 363 5.01 16.95 9.87
C VAL A 363 5.77 18.18 10.13
N VAL A 364 7.00 18.13 9.79
CA VAL A 364 7.84 19.30 9.85
C VAL A 364 7.57 20.11 8.61
N ASN A 365 7.12 21.30 8.82
CA ASN A 365 6.97 22.25 7.75
C ASN A 365 7.20 23.67 8.22
N ASN A 366 6.82 24.56 7.37
CA ASN A 366 7.15 25.96 7.44
C ASN A 366 6.56 26.69 8.65
N ILE A 367 5.49 26.14 9.26
CA ILE A 367 4.81 26.78 10.39
C ILE A 367 4.57 25.78 11.52
N SER A 368 5.04 26.13 12.69
CA SER A 368 4.74 25.41 13.93
C SER A 368 3.52 26.00 14.61
N LEU A 369 2.60 25.14 15.03
CA LEU A 369 1.50 25.53 15.89
C LEU A 369 2.00 25.58 17.33
N THR A 370 1.91 26.73 17.95
CA THR A 370 2.39 26.94 19.33
C THR A 370 1.21 26.96 20.29
N VAL A 371 1.35 26.22 21.37
CA VAL A 371 0.34 26.16 22.43
C VAL A 371 0.86 26.92 23.64
N THR A 372 0.11 27.90 24.12
CA THR A 372 0.51 28.72 25.25
C THR A 372 -0.12 28.23 26.57
N VAL A 373 0.59 28.44 27.67
CA VAL A 373 0.18 27.92 29.00
C VAL A 373 -0.66 28.96 29.73
N ASN A 374 -2.01 28.82 29.75
CA ASN A 374 -2.87 29.70 30.57
C ASN A 374 -4.25 29.11 30.92
N GLY A 375 -4.37 27.81 31.07
CA GLY A 375 -5.61 27.19 31.54
C GLY A 375 -6.27 26.28 30.51
N VAL A 376 -7.11 25.41 31.00
CA VAL A 376 -7.92 24.50 30.19
C VAL A 376 -9.06 25.29 29.58
N PRO A 377 -9.37 25.11 28.27
CA PRO A 377 -10.55 25.70 27.68
C PRO A 377 -11.79 25.34 28.49
N CYS A 378 -12.61 26.32 28.81
CA CYS A 378 -13.83 26.06 29.57
C CYS A 378 -14.81 25.29 28.68
N ALA A 379 -15.10 24.06 29.06
CA ALA A 379 -15.97 23.17 28.32
C ALA A 379 -17.44 23.60 28.51
N VAL A 380 -17.89 24.51 27.68
CA VAL A 380 -19.31 24.89 27.59
C VAL A 380 -20.10 23.93 26.69
N ASP A 381 -19.40 23.23 25.81
CA ASP A 381 -19.89 22.29 24.81
C ASP A 381 -19.89 20.88 25.42
N ALA A 382 -21.00 20.14 25.28
CA ALA A 382 -21.16 18.80 25.84
C ALA A 382 -20.16 17.80 25.25
N GLU A 383 -19.88 17.88 23.94
CA GLU A 383 -18.92 17.00 23.27
C GLU A 383 -17.48 17.27 23.72
N VAL A 384 -17.12 18.55 23.81
CA VAL A 384 -15.82 18.99 24.35
C VAL A 384 -15.67 18.57 25.82
N SER A 385 -16.74 18.69 26.60
CA SER A 385 -16.74 18.27 28.03
C SER A 385 -16.56 16.77 28.18
N GLU A 386 -17.21 15.98 27.36
CA GLU A 386 -17.10 14.53 27.36
C GLU A 386 -15.70 14.08 26.95
N PHE A 387 -15.19 14.58 25.86
CA PHE A 387 -13.84 14.29 25.40
C PHE A 387 -12.76 14.69 26.43
N THR A 388 -12.91 15.88 27.02
CA THR A 388 -12.02 16.36 28.06
C THR A 388 -12.00 15.44 29.28
N ARG A 389 -13.18 15.00 29.72
CA ARG A 389 -13.32 14.06 30.83
C ARG A 389 -12.65 12.72 30.52
N ASP A 390 -12.83 12.19 29.31
CA ASP A 390 -12.26 10.92 28.89
C ASP A 390 -10.73 11.00 28.86
N VAL A 391 -10.17 12.08 28.32
CA VAL A 391 -8.72 12.32 28.30
C VAL A 391 -8.17 12.42 29.73
N LEU A 392 -8.83 13.17 30.60
CA LEU A 392 -8.41 13.32 32.00
C LEU A 392 -8.50 12.00 32.78
N ALA A 393 -9.54 11.21 32.54
CA ALA A 393 -9.70 9.89 33.17
C ALA A 393 -8.57 8.93 32.77
N LEU A 394 -8.14 8.94 31.50
CA LEU A 394 -7.01 8.15 31.04
C LEU A 394 -5.68 8.62 31.66
N ARG A 395 -5.47 9.94 31.75
CA ARG A 395 -4.31 10.52 32.42
C ARG A 395 -4.26 10.10 33.89
N ASP A 396 -5.37 10.22 34.60
CA ASP A 396 -5.47 9.91 36.03
C ASP A 396 -5.34 8.38 36.26
N ALA A 397 -5.67 7.56 35.26
CA ALA A 397 -5.37 6.13 35.27
C ALA A 397 -3.89 5.78 34.92
N GLY A 398 -3.02 6.78 34.83
CA GLY A 398 -1.58 6.62 34.61
C GLY A 398 -1.15 6.44 33.16
N LYS A 399 -2.02 6.69 32.21
CA LYS A 399 -1.64 6.65 30.78
C LYS A 399 -0.81 7.87 30.43
N ARG A 400 0.27 7.64 29.66
CA ARG A 400 1.10 8.73 29.12
C ARG A 400 0.33 9.47 28.02
N LYS A 401 0.62 10.74 27.85
CA LYS A 401 0.02 11.58 26.80
C LYS A 401 0.04 10.91 25.43
N GLN A 402 1.16 10.34 25.03
CA GLN A 402 1.29 9.64 23.76
C GLN A 402 0.32 8.44 23.64
N GLN A 403 0.14 7.67 24.69
CA GLN A 403 -0.80 6.54 24.69
C GLN A 403 -2.26 6.98 24.60
N ILE A 404 -2.58 8.15 25.15
CA ILE A 404 -3.91 8.73 25.04
C ILE A 404 -4.18 9.18 23.60
N ILE A 405 -3.20 9.85 22.97
CA ILE A 405 -3.28 10.29 21.58
C ILE A 405 -3.46 9.08 20.65
N GLU A 406 -2.63 8.05 20.80
CA GLU A 406 -2.69 6.83 20.00
C GLU A 406 -4.02 6.12 20.12
N ARG A 407 -4.58 6.05 21.30
CA ARG A 407 -5.88 5.44 21.53
C ARG A 407 -6.98 6.09 20.68
N PHE A 408 -7.15 7.41 20.79
CA PHE A 408 -8.18 8.13 20.02
C PHE A 408 -7.90 8.11 18.53
N PHE A 409 -6.63 8.13 18.16
CA PHE A 409 -6.22 7.99 16.76
C PHE A 409 -6.63 6.62 16.20
N ASP A 410 -6.30 5.53 16.89
CA ASP A 410 -6.64 4.18 16.47
C ASP A 410 -8.15 3.91 16.43
N GLU A 411 -8.89 4.43 17.42
CA GLU A 411 -10.35 4.33 17.43
C GLU A 411 -11.01 5.03 16.23
N SER A 412 -10.34 5.99 15.62
CA SER A 412 -10.85 6.77 14.50
C SER A 412 -10.58 6.15 13.12
N ILE A 413 -9.81 5.06 13.02
CA ILE A 413 -9.35 4.49 11.74
C ILE A 413 -10.48 4.02 10.82
N THR A 414 -11.63 3.68 11.38
CA THR A 414 -12.82 3.24 10.63
C THR A 414 -13.95 4.28 10.62
N ALA A 415 -13.64 5.50 11.07
CA ALA A 415 -14.66 6.54 11.18
C ALA A 415 -15.16 6.98 9.81
N THR A 416 -16.48 6.99 9.67
CA THR A 416 -17.17 7.54 8.49
C THR A 416 -17.27 9.06 8.58
N GLN A 417 -17.64 9.72 7.49
CA GLN A 417 -17.89 11.16 7.46
C GLN A 417 -18.76 11.64 8.63
N THR A 418 -19.84 10.90 8.90
CA THR A 418 -20.83 11.24 9.94
C THR A 418 -20.22 11.35 11.34
N HIS A 419 -19.15 10.62 11.61
CA HIS A 419 -18.45 10.63 12.89
C HIS A 419 -17.18 11.45 12.85
N PHE A 420 -16.42 11.37 11.74
CA PHE A 420 -15.11 11.99 11.63
C PHE A 420 -15.18 13.52 11.52
N TYR A 421 -16.11 14.05 10.72
CA TYR A 421 -16.24 15.50 10.54
C TYR A 421 -16.61 16.24 11.83
N PRO A 422 -17.64 15.79 12.58
CA PRO A 422 -17.95 16.37 13.88
C PRO A 422 -16.80 16.21 14.90
N PHE A 423 -16.07 15.07 14.86
CA PHE A 423 -14.94 14.83 15.73
C PHE A 423 -13.79 15.82 15.47
N VAL A 424 -13.44 16.04 14.21
CA VAL A 424 -12.44 17.07 13.84
C VAL A 424 -12.88 18.45 14.30
N ALA A 425 -14.12 18.83 14.03
CA ALA A 425 -14.65 20.12 14.48
C ALA A 425 -14.63 20.25 16.02
N MET A 426 -14.95 19.18 16.74
CA MET A 426 -14.87 19.14 18.21
C MET A 426 -13.45 19.35 18.70
N LEU A 427 -12.45 18.76 18.06
CA LEU A 427 -11.03 18.96 18.45
C LEU A 427 -10.58 20.43 18.27
N PHE A 428 -11.04 21.12 17.23
CA PHE A 428 -10.81 22.56 17.11
C PHE A 428 -11.52 23.35 18.20
N ARG A 429 -12.72 22.92 18.64
CA ARG A 429 -13.39 23.55 19.78
C ARG A 429 -12.67 23.32 21.11
N VAL A 430 -12.02 22.16 21.29
CA VAL A 430 -11.09 21.91 22.42
C VAL A 430 -9.96 22.91 22.43
N MET A 431 -9.50 23.33 21.27
CA MET A 431 -8.46 24.38 21.14
C MET A 431 -8.98 25.79 21.46
N GLY A 432 -10.27 25.94 21.77
CA GLY A 432 -10.91 27.23 22.05
C GLY A 432 -11.40 27.98 20.82
N LEU A 433 -11.48 27.32 19.66
CA LEU A 433 -11.92 27.89 18.40
C LEU A 433 -13.42 27.64 18.17
N ASP A 434 -14.12 28.60 17.58
CA ASP A 434 -15.52 28.41 17.15
C ASP A 434 -15.56 27.63 15.83
N CYS A 435 -15.54 26.32 15.90
CA CYS A 435 -15.54 25.43 14.76
C CYS A 435 -16.88 24.68 14.64
N GLN A 436 -17.47 24.77 13.47
CA GLN A 436 -18.77 24.18 13.16
C GLN A 436 -18.64 23.27 11.94
N ALA A 437 -19.05 22.00 12.10
CA ALA A 437 -19.18 21.08 10.97
C ALA A 437 -20.45 21.40 10.17
N SER A 438 -20.36 21.34 8.85
CA SER A 438 -21.52 21.49 7.96
C SER A 438 -22.46 20.31 8.14
N ARG A 439 -23.77 20.54 8.04
CA ARG A 439 -24.75 19.46 8.13
C ARG A 439 -24.73 18.61 6.87
N PRO A 440 -24.89 17.29 6.97
CA PRO A 440 -25.02 16.43 5.80
C PRO A 440 -26.18 16.91 4.91
N GLY A 441 -25.87 17.12 3.62
CA GLY A 441 -26.87 17.60 2.65
C GLY A 441 -27.04 19.13 2.59
N ASP A 442 -26.28 19.89 3.34
CA ASP A 442 -26.25 21.35 3.21
C ASP A 442 -25.43 21.76 1.99
N ASN A 443 -26.15 21.89 0.87
CA ASN A 443 -25.56 22.36 -0.39
C ASN A 443 -25.17 23.85 -0.38
N GLY A 444 -25.50 24.57 0.66
CA GLY A 444 -25.18 25.99 0.84
C GLY A 444 -23.74 26.21 1.33
N ALA A 445 -23.25 25.35 2.21
CA ALA A 445 -21.86 25.34 2.63
C ALA A 445 -21.04 24.47 1.67
N ARG A 446 -19.96 25.01 1.12
CA ARG A 446 -19.05 24.27 0.23
C ARG A 446 -17.93 23.58 0.99
N TRP A 447 -17.70 23.96 2.23
CA TRP A 447 -16.72 23.39 3.14
C TRP A 447 -17.36 22.36 4.09
N ASP A 448 -16.56 21.44 4.56
CA ASP A 448 -17.01 20.39 5.50
C ASP A 448 -17.10 20.90 6.94
N ALA A 449 -16.24 21.85 7.29
CA ALA A 449 -16.29 22.61 8.54
C ALA A 449 -15.75 24.04 8.33
N ILE A 450 -16.02 24.91 9.26
CA ILE A 450 -15.52 26.29 9.27
C ILE A 450 -15.15 26.69 10.69
N ILE A 451 -13.97 27.30 10.84
CA ILE A 451 -13.61 28.05 12.03
C ILE A 451 -14.07 29.49 11.82
N VAL A 452 -15.03 29.91 12.62
CA VAL A 452 -15.59 31.25 12.55
C VAL A 452 -14.74 32.19 13.39
N ASP A 453 -14.20 33.20 12.74
CA ASP A 453 -13.50 34.30 13.40
C ASP A 453 -14.04 35.62 12.84
N GLY A 454 -14.14 36.62 13.67
CA GLY A 454 -14.74 37.90 13.31
C GLY A 454 -14.09 38.63 12.13
N ARG A 455 -12.87 38.26 11.76
CA ARG A 455 -12.11 38.87 10.65
C ARG A 455 -11.53 37.85 9.69
N GLU A 456 -11.14 36.69 10.15
CA GLU A 456 -10.33 35.73 9.42
C GLU A 456 -10.85 34.31 9.58
N SER A 457 -12.08 34.07 9.15
CA SER A 457 -12.65 32.72 9.16
C SER A 457 -11.89 31.77 8.25
N ILE A 458 -11.77 30.51 8.68
CA ILE A 458 -10.96 29.46 8.04
C ILE A 458 -11.90 28.34 7.57
N PRO A 459 -12.05 28.11 6.27
CA PRO A 459 -12.78 26.96 5.76
C PRO A 459 -11.92 25.70 5.87
N ILE A 460 -12.56 24.57 6.12
CA ILE A 460 -11.88 23.28 6.30
C ILE A 460 -12.50 22.24 5.36
N GLU A 461 -11.66 21.64 4.55
CA GLU A 461 -11.95 20.41 3.82
C GLU A 461 -11.52 19.23 4.68
N ILE A 462 -12.40 18.27 4.91
CA ILE A 462 -12.14 17.11 5.75
C ILE A 462 -12.29 15.83 4.92
N LYS A 463 -11.37 14.90 5.09
CA LYS A 463 -11.48 13.55 4.54
C LYS A 463 -11.40 12.53 5.65
N SER A 464 -12.47 11.76 5.80
CA SER A 464 -12.50 10.64 6.74
C SER A 464 -11.61 9.49 6.24
N PRO A 465 -11.10 8.63 7.12
CA PRO A 465 -10.25 7.49 6.71
C PRO A 465 -10.99 6.49 5.80
N THR A 466 -12.32 6.47 5.82
CA THR A 466 -13.13 5.64 4.92
C THR A 466 -13.32 6.24 3.52
N GLU A 467 -13.08 7.53 3.35
CA GLU A 467 -13.09 8.20 2.05
C GLU A 467 -11.70 8.17 1.41
N GLU A 468 -10.72 8.64 2.15
CA GLU A 468 -9.31 8.70 1.75
C GLU A 468 -8.46 8.44 2.98
N GLN A 469 -7.65 7.40 2.96
CA GLN A 469 -6.74 7.10 4.08
C GLN A 469 -5.65 8.16 4.19
N HIS A 470 -5.06 8.52 3.06
CA HIS A 470 -4.14 9.64 2.92
C HIS A 470 -4.81 10.77 2.15
N LEU A 471 -4.62 12.01 2.58
CA LEU A 471 -5.11 13.17 1.84
C LEU A 471 -4.58 13.19 0.41
N SER A 472 -5.49 13.32 -0.53
CA SER A 472 -5.16 13.37 -1.96
C SER A 472 -4.96 14.80 -2.44
N LEU A 473 -4.34 14.94 -3.61
CA LEU A 473 -4.29 16.23 -4.33
C LEU A 473 -5.68 16.82 -4.59
N LYS A 474 -6.70 15.95 -4.72
CA LYS A 474 -8.08 16.39 -4.87
C LYS A 474 -8.57 17.12 -3.63
N ALA A 475 -8.30 16.61 -2.43
CA ALA A 475 -8.66 17.28 -1.17
C ALA A 475 -7.99 18.66 -1.05
N ILE A 476 -6.72 18.77 -1.48
CA ILE A 476 -6.01 20.06 -1.49
C ILE A 476 -6.64 21.07 -2.47
N ARG A 477 -7.04 20.62 -3.65
CA ARG A 477 -7.78 21.45 -4.61
C ARG A 477 -9.15 21.88 -4.08
N GLN A 478 -9.85 20.99 -3.37
CA GLN A 478 -11.11 21.33 -2.72
C GLN A 478 -10.93 22.40 -1.62
N ALA A 479 -9.85 22.33 -0.85
CA ALA A 479 -9.52 23.39 0.11
C ALA A 479 -9.29 24.75 -0.59
N LEU A 480 -8.69 24.76 -1.78
CA LEU A 480 -8.59 25.97 -2.61
C LEU A 480 -9.98 26.47 -3.06
N GLU A 481 -10.83 25.58 -3.56
CA GLU A 481 -12.20 25.94 -3.96
C GLU A 481 -13.00 26.54 -2.79
N ASN A 482 -12.88 25.93 -1.60
CA ASN A 482 -13.49 26.43 -0.38
C ASN A 482 -13.07 27.87 -0.07
N LYS A 483 -11.78 28.16 -0.25
CA LYS A 483 -11.24 29.53 -0.07
C LYS A 483 -11.84 30.53 -1.05
N VAL A 484 -11.90 30.17 -2.33
CA VAL A 484 -12.48 31.01 -3.38
C VAL A 484 -13.96 31.30 -3.08
N VAL A 485 -14.72 30.27 -2.71
CA VAL A 485 -16.14 30.41 -2.37
C VAL A 485 -16.33 31.29 -1.13
N LEU A 486 -15.52 31.09 -0.08
CA LEU A 486 -15.62 31.88 1.14
C LEU A 486 -15.34 33.36 0.89
N LEU A 487 -14.31 33.67 0.09
CA LEU A 487 -14.00 35.04 -0.30
C LEU A 487 -15.12 35.70 -1.12
N SER A 488 -15.87 34.91 -1.90
CA SER A 488 -16.98 35.41 -2.70
C SER A 488 -18.29 35.60 -1.91
N ARG A 489 -18.34 35.05 -0.70
CA ARG A 489 -19.54 35.10 0.16
C ARG A 489 -19.26 35.96 1.38
N GLU A 490 -20.07 36.97 1.59
CA GLU A 490 -19.92 37.89 2.73
C GLU A 490 -20.41 37.31 4.07
N THR A 491 -20.80 36.04 4.12
CA THR A 491 -21.37 35.42 5.32
C THR A 491 -20.37 35.17 6.45
N HIS A 492 -19.10 34.92 6.10
CA HIS A 492 -18.01 34.73 7.04
C HIS A 492 -16.79 35.51 6.55
N PRO A 493 -16.41 36.59 7.25
CA PRO A 493 -15.25 37.39 6.84
C PRO A 493 -13.97 36.57 6.79
N THR A 494 -13.17 36.74 5.73
CA THR A 494 -11.86 36.14 5.58
C THR A 494 -10.95 37.06 4.75
N LEU A 495 -9.64 36.96 4.93
CA LEU A 495 -8.67 37.69 4.14
C LEU A 495 -8.03 36.78 3.07
N LEU A 496 -7.44 37.38 2.05
CA LEU A 496 -6.80 36.62 0.97
C LEU A 496 -5.74 35.64 1.51
N GLU A 497 -4.88 36.12 2.39
CA GLU A 497 -3.77 35.40 3.01
C GLU A 497 -4.18 34.50 4.17
N THR A 498 -5.44 34.58 4.64
CA THR A 498 -5.93 33.64 5.67
C THR A 498 -5.99 32.23 5.12
N THR A 499 -5.47 31.30 5.87
CA THR A 499 -5.37 29.89 5.48
C THR A 499 -6.72 29.26 5.16
N SER A 500 -6.75 28.34 4.20
CA SER A 500 -7.75 27.30 4.04
C SER A 500 -7.13 25.96 4.43
N LEU A 501 -7.85 25.16 5.22
CA LEU A 501 -7.32 23.91 5.76
C LEU A 501 -7.82 22.69 4.99
N ALA A 502 -6.94 21.69 4.84
CA ALA A 502 -7.29 20.32 4.53
C ALA A 502 -6.89 19.44 5.71
N VAL A 503 -7.85 18.69 6.25
CA VAL A 503 -7.66 17.81 7.40
C VAL A 503 -8.02 16.40 7.03
N GLY A 504 -7.14 15.44 7.30
CA GLY A 504 -7.36 14.03 7.04
C GLY A 504 -6.84 13.13 8.14
N TYR A 505 -7.03 11.83 7.96
CA TYR A 505 -6.52 10.86 8.91
C TYR A 505 -5.00 10.77 8.85
N TYR A 506 -4.44 10.56 7.62
CA TYR A 506 -3.01 10.66 7.34
C TYR A 506 -2.71 11.82 6.39
N LEU A 507 -1.50 12.30 6.46
CA LEU A 507 -0.98 13.27 5.50
C LEU A 507 -0.87 12.68 4.09
N PRO A 508 -0.74 13.53 3.06
CA PRO A 508 -0.47 13.07 1.72
C PRO A 508 0.79 12.20 1.64
N SER A 509 0.74 11.13 0.85
CA SER A 509 1.89 10.26 0.60
C SER A 509 2.92 10.90 -0.33
N ASP A 510 2.49 11.67 -1.33
CA ASP A 510 3.37 12.47 -2.20
C ASP A 510 3.43 13.93 -1.72
N ARG A 511 4.37 14.20 -0.84
CA ARG A 511 4.55 15.54 -0.28
C ARG A 511 5.20 16.52 -1.24
N ALA A 512 6.05 16.05 -2.12
CA ALA A 512 6.72 16.90 -3.10
C ALA A 512 5.71 17.47 -4.09
N GLU A 513 4.81 16.65 -4.60
CA GLU A 513 3.75 17.09 -5.51
C GLU A 513 2.77 18.04 -4.81
N VAL A 514 2.40 17.74 -3.57
CA VAL A 514 1.54 18.60 -2.76
C VAL A 514 2.21 19.95 -2.48
N THR A 515 3.49 19.94 -2.12
CA THR A 515 4.25 21.17 -1.87
C THR A 515 4.34 22.04 -3.13
N ASN A 516 4.57 21.42 -4.28
CA ASN A 516 4.57 22.13 -5.55
C ASN A 516 3.20 22.77 -5.84
N LEU A 517 2.12 22.00 -5.66
CA LEU A 517 0.76 22.48 -5.87
C LEU A 517 0.42 23.66 -4.95
N MET A 518 0.80 23.60 -3.68
CA MET A 518 0.60 24.71 -2.74
C MET A 518 1.40 25.94 -3.13
N SER A 519 2.64 25.76 -3.58
CA SER A 519 3.48 26.84 -4.08
C SER A 519 2.86 27.51 -5.32
N ASP A 520 2.28 26.70 -6.21
CA ASP A 520 1.56 27.21 -7.38
C ASP A 520 0.33 28.04 -6.97
N PHE A 521 -0.45 27.59 -6.00
CA PHE A 521 -1.60 28.33 -5.47
C PHE A 521 -1.16 29.65 -4.82
N LYS A 522 -0.07 29.61 -4.06
CA LYS A 522 0.50 30.82 -3.46
C LYS A 522 0.96 31.83 -4.51
N THR A 523 1.67 31.34 -5.52
CA THR A 523 2.21 32.17 -6.59
C THR A 523 1.11 32.77 -7.48
N ALA A 524 0.13 31.96 -7.87
CA ALA A 524 -0.92 32.36 -8.79
C ALA A 524 -2.00 33.23 -8.13
N TYR A 525 -2.38 32.91 -6.90
CA TYR A 525 -3.54 33.49 -6.23
C TYR A 525 -3.24 34.20 -4.91
N GLY A 526 -2.07 34.01 -4.33
CA GLY A 526 -1.72 34.51 -3.01
C GLY A 526 -2.36 33.73 -1.84
N TYR A 527 -2.95 32.57 -2.11
CA TYR A 527 -3.66 31.76 -1.11
C TYR A 527 -2.72 30.87 -0.31
N ASN A 528 -2.96 30.80 0.99
CA ASN A 528 -2.32 29.85 1.91
C ASN A 528 -3.21 28.62 2.06
N ILE A 529 -2.63 27.45 1.84
CA ILE A 529 -3.26 26.17 2.13
C ILE A 529 -2.49 25.51 3.25
N GLY A 530 -3.18 25.18 4.34
CA GLY A 530 -2.64 24.42 5.45
C GLY A 530 -3.12 22.97 5.40
N ILE A 531 -2.25 22.04 5.73
CA ILE A 531 -2.55 20.61 5.75
C ILE A 531 -2.26 20.07 7.14
N MET A 532 -3.20 19.34 7.70
CA MET A 532 -3.10 18.79 9.04
C MET A 532 -3.64 17.36 9.06
N ASP A 533 -2.96 16.46 9.75
CA ASP A 533 -3.50 15.14 10.04
C ASP A 533 -4.19 15.07 11.40
N LEU A 534 -4.98 14.02 11.59
CA LEU A 534 -5.69 13.78 12.85
C LEU A 534 -4.73 13.67 14.02
N LYS A 535 -3.55 13.06 13.84
CA LYS A 535 -2.59 12.88 14.93
C LYS A 535 -2.04 14.21 15.44
N THR A 536 -1.72 15.12 14.54
CA THR A 536 -1.29 16.49 14.90
C THR A 536 -2.40 17.21 15.66
N LEU A 537 -3.63 17.14 15.17
CA LEU A 537 -4.78 17.77 15.81
C LEU A 537 -5.06 17.19 17.22
N LEU A 538 -5.01 15.86 17.35
CA LEU A 538 -5.12 15.16 18.65
C LEU A 538 -3.97 15.54 19.58
N THR A 539 -2.75 15.65 19.07
CA THR A 539 -1.59 16.04 19.88
C THR A 539 -1.79 17.41 20.50
N ILE A 540 -2.28 18.37 19.74
CA ILE A 540 -2.59 19.72 20.25
C ILE A 540 -3.71 19.65 21.28
N ALA A 541 -4.83 19.04 20.94
CA ALA A 541 -6.01 18.97 21.83
C ALA A 541 -5.71 18.26 23.15
N VAL A 542 -5.06 17.09 23.11
CA VAL A 542 -4.71 16.33 24.32
C VAL A 542 -3.66 17.06 25.14
N THR A 543 -2.72 17.75 24.52
CA THR A 543 -1.73 18.57 25.26
C THR A 543 -2.40 19.74 25.97
N ILE A 544 -3.34 20.41 25.33
CA ILE A 544 -4.15 21.47 25.96
C ILE A 544 -4.84 20.94 27.21
N ILE A 545 -5.51 19.79 27.10
CA ILE A 545 -6.26 19.19 28.21
C ILE A 545 -5.32 18.72 29.32
N CYS A 546 -4.27 17.98 28.99
CA CYS A 546 -3.39 17.36 29.99
C CYS A 546 -2.47 18.36 30.71
N GLU A 547 -2.05 19.40 30.01
CA GLU A 547 -1.04 20.34 30.48
C GLU A 547 -1.60 21.75 30.78
N GLY A 548 -2.90 21.95 30.60
CA GLY A 548 -3.56 23.24 30.83
C GLY A 548 -3.03 24.37 29.93
N LYS A 549 -2.70 24.05 28.70
CA LYS A 549 -2.21 25.01 27.69
C LYS A 549 -3.36 25.64 26.91
N THR A 550 -3.11 26.78 26.29
CA THR A 550 -4.05 27.45 25.39
C THR A 550 -3.47 27.54 23.99
N PHE A 551 -4.34 27.65 23.00
CA PHE A 551 -3.97 27.77 21.59
C PHE A 551 -4.28 29.19 21.08
N ASP A 552 -3.35 29.76 20.32
CA ASP A 552 -3.54 31.05 19.66
C ASP A 552 -3.92 30.83 18.18
N ILE A 553 -5.10 31.30 17.80
CA ILE A 553 -5.59 31.20 16.43
C ILE A 553 -4.68 31.88 15.42
N ALA A 554 -3.90 32.89 15.83
CA ALA A 554 -2.97 33.57 14.96
C ALA A 554 -1.93 32.63 14.34
N GLU A 555 -1.57 31.55 15.05
CA GLU A 555 -0.68 30.50 14.54
C GLU A 555 -1.32 29.72 13.38
N LEU A 556 -2.64 29.58 13.38
CA LEU A 556 -3.38 28.87 12.33
C LEU A 556 -3.70 29.76 11.13
N ASN A 557 -3.97 31.04 11.34
CA ASN A 557 -4.42 31.96 10.29
C ASN A 557 -3.43 32.13 9.14
N ARG A 558 -2.16 31.89 9.37
CA ARG A 558 -1.09 32.03 8.36
C ARG A 558 -0.39 30.73 8.04
N LEU A 559 -0.97 29.61 8.44
CA LEU A 559 -0.42 28.29 8.16
C LEU A 559 -0.30 28.06 6.66
N GLU A 560 0.90 27.79 6.21
CA GLU A 560 1.22 27.42 4.84
C GLU A 560 1.95 26.09 4.84
N GLY A 561 1.39 25.12 4.13
CA GLY A 561 1.94 23.79 4.09
C GLY A 561 1.50 22.92 5.28
N PHE A 562 2.31 21.94 5.61
CA PHE A 562 1.98 20.96 6.63
C PHE A 562 2.13 21.52 8.05
N ALA A 563 1.13 21.30 8.87
CA ALA A 563 1.18 21.71 10.28
C ALA A 563 2.12 20.80 11.09
N ASN A 564 2.84 21.41 12.02
CA ASN A 564 3.64 20.70 13.01
C ASN A 564 3.31 21.24 14.41
N ALA A 565 3.01 20.33 15.33
CA ALA A 565 2.73 20.70 16.70
C ALA A 565 4.03 20.71 17.53
N THR A 566 4.59 21.88 17.75
CA THR A 566 5.71 22.07 18.67
C THR A 566 5.22 22.69 19.98
N PHE A 567 5.68 22.14 21.09
CA PHE A 567 5.36 22.60 22.43
C PHE A 567 6.63 23.17 23.08
N ASN A 568 6.61 24.44 23.39
CA ASN A 568 7.68 25.11 24.11
C ASN A 568 7.57 24.91 25.64
#